data_0101038e3bf2369503fe4d97c867d02d
#
_entry.id   0101038e3bf2369503fe4d97c867d02d
#
_cell.length_a   1.000
_cell.length_b   1.000
_cell.length_c   1.000
_cell.angle_alpha   90.00
_cell.angle_beta   90.00
_cell.angle_gamma   90.00
#
_symmetry.space_group_name_H-M   'P 1'
#
loop_
_entity.id
_entity.type
_entity.pdbx_description
1 polymer ?
#
loop_
_entity_poly.entity_id
_entity_poly.type
_entity_poly.pdbx_seq_one_letter_code
_entity_poly.pdbx_strand_id
1 'polypeptide(L)'
;SEIDQKIVRFKGFEDINDRDLRVGTFYYPKNEEKKHLILLVCGYEESYLDFKSEIFFWLKNGYTVFCYDVRGTGRSQGRKVGGFTQFLKDCLLSIEYIEKNETFKKVSLVGHSMGGFAVATSLQFKTNIIDNSVIISGFDYPSEFVRKSVTNISFIFTWPIEISIKLIEFLKFGNLSFLGSVSSINIFNKPVLIIQSSDDKIV
;
A
#
# COMPACT_ATOMS: atom_id res chain seq x y z
N SER A 1 23.41 -1.09 16.65
CA SER A 1 22.77 -2.31 17.18
C SER A 1 22.03 -3.00 16.05
N GLU A 2 22.38 -4.26 15.74
CA GLU A 2 21.72 -5.04 14.69
C GLU A 2 20.23 -5.19 14.99
N ILE A 3 19.40 -4.83 14.02
CA ILE A 3 17.96 -5.09 14.02
C ILE A 3 17.77 -6.51 13.48
N ASP A 4 17.03 -7.36 14.19
CA ASP A 4 16.66 -8.68 13.70
C ASP A 4 15.71 -8.52 12.50
N GLN A 5 16.03 -9.17 11.37
CA GLN A 5 15.26 -9.03 10.13
C GLN A 5 15.11 -10.37 9.40
N LYS A 6 13.97 -10.56 8.75
CA LYS A 6 13.67 -11.72 7.90
C LYS A 6 13.23 -11.23 6.52
N ILE A 7 13.97 -11.58 5.49
CA ILE A 7 13.61 -11.29 4.11
C ILE A 7 12.75 -12.44 3.58
N VAL A 8 11.64 -12.10 2.94
CA VAL A 8 10.72 -13.06 2.34
C VAL A 8 10.46 -12.74 0.88
N ARG A 9 10.11 -13.77 0.11
CA ARG A 9 9.66 -13.66 -1.27
C ARG A 9 8.27 -14.27 -1.37
N PHE A 10 7.34 -13.53 -1.98
CA PHE A 10 5.95 -13.96 -2.09
C PHE A 10 5.33 -13.53 -3.43
N LYS A 11 4.28 -14.23 -3.81
CA LYS A 11 3.42 -13.92 -4.96
C LYS A 11 1.97 -14.25 -4.59
N GLY A 12 1.03 -13.81 -5.38
CA GLY A 12 -0.37 -14.18 -5.21
C GLY A 12 -0.59 -15.69 -5.41
N PHE A 13 -1.39 -16.28 -4.53
CA PHE A 13 -1.71 -17.71 -4.59
C PHE A 13 -2.71 -18.02 -5.70
N GLU A 14 -3.58 -17.07 -6.05
CA GLU A 14 -4.71 -17.26 -6.97
C GLU A 14 -4.50 -16.63 -8.36
N ASP A 15 -3.53 -15.74 -8.52
CA ASP A 15 -3.27 -15.08 -9.80
C ASP A 15 -2.22 -15.83 -10.62
N ILE A 16 -2.69 -16.72 -11.48
CA ILE A 16 -1.84 -17.52 -12.40
C ILE A 16 -1.04 -16.62 -13.36
N ASN A 17 -1.54 -15.41 -13.63
CA ASN A 17 -0.92 -14.47 -14.57
C ASN A 17 0.15 -13.60 -13.90
N ASP A 18 0.13 -13.43 -12.58
CA ASP A 18 1.13 -12.66 -11.84
C ASP A 18 2.19 -13.59 -11.23
N ARG A 19 3.20 -13.92 -12.03
CA ARG A 19 4.30 -14.80 -11.62
C ARG A 19 5.46 -14.07 -10.96
N ASP A 20 5.47 -12.74 -11.01
CA ASP A 20 6.56 -11.94 -10.46
C ASP A 20 6.57 -12.00 -8.92
N LEU A 21 7.73 -12.30 -8.35
CA LEU A 21 7.92 -12.35 -6.91
C LEU A 21 8.08 -10.94 -6.34
N ARG A 22 7.37 -10.66 -5.24
CA ARG A 22 7.62 -9.50 -4.37
C ARG A 22 8.61 -9.88 -3.31
N VAL A 23 9.40 -8.91 -2.90
CA VAL A 23 10.36 -9.06 -1.80
C VAL A 23 9.94 -8.15 -0.66
N GLY A 24 9.71 -8.74 0.49
CA GLY A 24 9.40 -8.03 1.72
C GLY A 24 10.42 -8.31 2.81
N THR A 25 10.46 -7.45 3.79
CA THR A 25 11.34 -7.58 4.96
C THR A 25 10.53 -7.37 6.23
N PHE A 26 10.59 -8.35 7.12
CA PHE A 26 10.15 -8.21 8.49
C PHE A 26 11.31 -7.67 9.33
N TYR A 27 11.01 -6.70 10.17
CA TYR A 27 11.88 -6.17 11.21
C TYR A 27 11.26 -6.50 12.57
N TYR A 28 12.02 -7.09 13.46
CA TYR A 28 11.53 -7.57 14.73
C TYR A 28 12.06 -6.72 15.90
N PRO A 29 11.24 -6.45 16.93
CA PRO A 29 11.70 -5.85 18.18
C PRO A 29 12.61 -6.83 18.93
N LYS A 30 13.61 -6.31 19.66
CA LYS A 30 14.67 -7.13 20.27
C LYS A 30 14.20 -8.08 21.38
N ASN A 31 13.15 -7.75 22.14
CA ASN A 31 12.85 -8.44 23.40
C ASN A 31 11.36 -8.71 23.67
N GLU A 32 10.48 -8.75 22.64
CA GLU A 32 9.05 -8.86 22.91
C GLU A 32 8.35 -9.94 22.07
N GLU A 33 7.22 -10.45 22.59
CA GLU A 33 6.35 -11.34 21.86
C GLU A 33 5.78 -10.61 20.61
N LYS A 34 5.96 -11.21 19.45
CA LYS A 34 5.52 -10.74 18.14
C LYS A 34 4.00 -10.74 18.01
N LYS A 35 3.30 -9.87 18.74
CA LYS A 35 1.81 -9.89 18.82
C LYS A 35 1.14 -8.97 17.84
N HIS A 36 1.78 -7.87 17.45
CA HIS A 36 1.20 -6.82 16.61
C HIS A 36 2.17 -6.48 15.47
N LEU A 37 1.66 -6.53 14.27
CA LEU A 37 2.40 -6.21 13.04
C LEU A 37 1.93 -4.87 12.48
N ILE A 38 2.88 -4.05 12.06
CA ILE A 38 2.63 -2.89 11.19
C ILE A 38 3.04 -3.27 9.77
N LEU A 39 2.10 -3.27 8.84
CA LEU A 39 2.37 -3.34 7.41
C LEU A 39 2.53 -1.92 6.87
N LEU A 40 3.76 -1.54 6.54
CA LEU A 40 4.10 -0.25 5.95
C LEU A 40 4.08 -0.35 4.42
N VAL A 41 3.25 0.47 3.79
CA VAL A 41 3.09 0.57 2.32
C VAL A 41 3.61 1.93 1.86
N CYS A 42 4.77 1.92 1.20
CA CYS A 42 5.43 3.12 0.70
C CYS A 42 4.74 3.65 -0.57
N GLY A 43 4.94 4.93 -0.86
CA GLY A 43 4.46 5.58 -2.07
C GLY A 43 5.34 5.30 -3.30
N TYR A 44 5.07 6.04 -4.38
CA TYR A 44 5.84 5.94 -5.61
C TYR A 44 7.23 6.56 -5.41
N GLU A 45 8.26 5.86 -5.89
CA GLU A 45 9.69 6.23 -5.70
C GLU A 45 10.15 6.28 -4.23
N GLU A 46 9.32 5.86 -3.30
CA GLU A 46 9.70 5.70 -1.90
C GLU A 46 10.18 4.27 -1.62
N SER A 47 11.02 4.16 -0.61
CA SER A 47 11.47 2.90 -0.06
C SER A 47 11.28 2.88 1.45
N TYR A 48 11.33 1.70 2.05
CA TYR A 48 11.33 1.57 3.52
C TYR A 48 12.50 2.34 4.18
N LEU A 49 13.54 2.67 3.42
CA LEU A 49 14.68 3.45 3.93
C LEU A 49 14.31 4.90 4.25
N ASP A 50 13.28 5.43 3.60
CA ASP A 50 12.79 6.79 3.85
C ASP A 50 12.00 6.86 5.16
N PHE A 51 11.54 5.71 5.67
CA PHE A 51 10.77 5.55 6.92
C PHE A 51 11.59 4.93 8.06
N LYS A 52 12.91 5.04 8.03
CA LYS A 52 13.79 4.43 9.07
C LYS A 52 13.46 4.91 10.47
N SER A 53 13.15 6.18 10.64
CA SER A 53 12.84 6.78 11.94
C SER A 53 11.55 6.19 12.52
N GLU A 54 10.51 6.06 11.69
CA GLU A 54 9.22 5.49 12.04
C GLU A 54 9.35 4.00 12.34
N ILE A 55 10.06 3.25 11.49
CA ILE A 55 10.34 1.82 11.71
C ILE A 55 11.08 1.64 13.04
N PHE A 56 12.10 2.44 13.30
CA PHE A 56 12.84 2.37 14.56
C PHE A 56 11.96 2.69 15.77
N PHE A 57 11.11 3.72 15.66
CA PHE A 57 10.14 4.08 16.69
C PHE A 57 9.18 2.92 16.99
N TRP A 58 8.61 2.28 15.98
CA TRP A 58 7.70 1.15 16.16
C TRP A 58 8.40 -0.06 16.76
N LEU A 59 9.60 -0.40 16.30
CA LEU A 59 10.40 -1.50 16.87
C LEU A 59 10.74 -1.25 18.35
N LYS A 60 11.05 0.00 18.72
CA LYS A 60 11.32 0.38 20.12
C LYS A 60 10.08 0.23 21.01
N ASN A 61 8.90 0.38 20.42
CA ASN A 61 7.61 0.22 21.12
C ASN A 61 7.03 -1.21 20.98
N GLY A 62 7.83 -2.19 20.59
CA GLY A 62 7.45 -3.61 20.61
C GLY A 62 6.67 -4.10 19.38
N TYR A 63 6.49 -3.26 18.36
CA TYR A 63 5.83 -3.67 17.13
C TYR A 63 6.81 -4.38 16.19
N THR A 64 6.34 -5.42 15.51
CA THR A 64 7.01 -5.94 14.31
C THR A 64 6.61 -5.07 13.12
N VAL A 65 7.54 -4.77 12.22
CA VAL A 65 7.25 -4.02 11.00
C VAL A 65 7.51 -4.90 9.79
N PHE A 66 6.56 -4.94 8.86
CA PHE A 66 6.73 -5.54 7.55
C PHE A 66 6.60 -4.46 6.48
N CYS A 67 7.54 -4.39 5.58
CA CYS A 67 7.50 -3.57 4.38
C CYS A 67 7.96 -4.38 3.17
N TYR A 68 7.51 -4.00 1.99
CA TYR A 68 7.83 -4.69 0.74
C TYR A 68 8.14 -3.71 -0.37
N ASP A 69 8.88 -4.21 -1.34
CA ASP A 69 9.12 -3.50 -2.60
C ASP A 69 7.99 -3.82 -3.58
N VAL A 70 7.34 -2.80 -4.14
CA VAL A 70 6.29 -2.95 -5.15
C VAL A 70 6.86 -3.63 -6.40
N ARG A 71 6.02 -4.35 -7.15
CA ARG A 71 6.41 -4.96 -8.42
C ARG A 71 7.17 -3.99 -9.31
N GLY A 72 8.34 -4.40 -9.79
CA GLY A 72 9.19 -3.58 -10.67
C GLY A 72 9.99 -2.51 -9.95
N THR A 73 10.06 -2.55 -8.62
CA THR A 73 10.93 -1.67 -7.81
C THR A 73 11.84 -2.49 -6.91
N GLY A 74 12.90 -1.87 -6.43
CA GLY A 74 13.82 -2.43 -5.43
C GLY A 74 14.28 -3.85 -5.76
N ARG A 75 13.98 -4.79 -4.88
CA ARG A 75 14.36 -6.21 -5.00
C ARG A 75 13.24 -7.08 -5.58
N SER A 76 12.05 -6.51 -5.79
CA SER A 76 10.91 -7.22 -6.38
C SER A 76 11.06 -7.39 -7.88
N GLN A 77 10.58 -8.53 -8.40
CA GLN A 77 10.61 -8.82 -9.83
C GLN A 77 9.66 -7.89 -10.61
N GLY A 78 9.87 -7.85 -11.94
CA GLY A 78 9.11 -7.01 -12.86
C GLY A 78 10.00 -5.95 -13.50
N ARG A 79 9.63 -5.51 -14.71
CA ARG A 79 10.42 -4.50 -15.44
C ARG A 79 10.15 -3.08 -15.00
N LYS A 80 8.94 -2.82 -14.51
CA LYS A 80 8.46 -1.51 -14.05
C LYS A 80 7.16 -1.67 -13.26
N VAL A 81 6.79 -0.66 -12.52
CA VAL A 81 5.46 -0.55 -11.90
C VAL A 81 4.40 -0.57 -12.99
N GLY A 82 3.36 -1.39 -12.79
CA GLY A 82 2.30 -1.59 -13.79
C GLY A 82 1.36 -0.41 -13.95
N GLY A 83 1.18 0.37 -12.89
CA GLY A 83 0.24 1.48 -12.77
C GLY A 83 -0.09 1.75 -11.31
N PHE A 84 -1.08 2.58 -11.06
CA PHE A 84 -1.52 2.93 -9.69
C PHE A 84 -2.14 1.73 -8.97
N THR A 85 -3.00 0.99 -9.67
CA THR A 85 -3.67 -0.21 -9.13
C THR A 85 -2.68 -1.33 -8.79
N GLN A 86 -1.43 -1.26 -9.29
CA GLN A 86 -0.38 -2.20 -8.89
C GLN A 86 -0.06 -2.10 -7.39
N PHE A 87 -0.10 -0.90 -6.81
CA PHE A 87 0.11 -0.70 -5.37
C PHE A 87 -0.98 -1.39 -4.55
N LEU A 88 -2.25 -1.25 -4.97
CA LEU A 88 -3.36 -1.96 -4.34
C LEU A 88 -3.17 -3.48 -4.44
N LYS A 89 -2.85 -3.98 -5.64
CA LYS A 89 -2.64 -5.41 -5.86
C LYS A 89 -1.53 -5.95 -4.96
N ASP A 90 -0.40 -5.28 -4.89
CA ASP A 90 0.74 -5.71 -4.08
C ASP A 90 0.45 -5.59 -2.57
N CYS A 91 -0.35 -4.61 -2.16
CA CYS A 91 -0.85 -4.50 -0.79
C CYS A 91 -1.72 -5.71 -0.42
N LEU A 92 -2.67 -6.08 -1.28
CA LEU A 92 -3.52 -7.26 -1.08
C LEU A 92 -2.71 -8.56 -1.02
N LEU A 93 -1.71 -8.74 -1.90
CA LEU A 93 -0.81 -9.89 -1.86
C LEU A 93 0.00 -9.96 -0.56
N SER A 94 0.40 -8.79 -0.03
CA SER A 94 1.13 -8.71 1.23
C SER A 94 0.26 -9.09 2.42
N ILE A 95 -1.00 -8.62 2.44
CA ILE A 95 -1.99 -9.00 3.45
C ILE A 95 -2.27 -10.51 3.40
N GLU A 96 -2.51 -11.05 2.20
CA GLU A 96 -2.72 -12.48 1.98
C GLU A 96 -1.53 -13.31 2.46
N TYR A 97 -0.31 -12.88 2.14
CA TYR A 97 0.91 -13.54 2.59
C TYR A 97 0.99 -13.59 4.12
N ILE A 98 0.74 -12.45 4.79
CA ILE A 98 0.76 -12.35 6.25
C ILE A 98 -0.30 -13.30 6.85
N GLU A 99 -1.52 -13.27 6.33
CA GLU A 99 -2.64 -14.07 6.84
C GLU A 99 -2.38 -15.59 6.73
N LYS A 100 -1.72 -16.03 5.65
CA LYS A 100 -1.47 -17.47 5.40
C LYS A 100 -0.19 -18.00 6.04
N ASN A 101 0.81 -17.16 6.26
CA ASN A 101 2.16 -17.64 6.63
C ASN A 101 2.66 -17.15 7.99
N GLU A 102 1.98 -16.21 8.62
CA GLU A 102 2.44 -15.60 9.86
C GLU A 102 1.35 -15.68 10.94
N THR A 103 1.76 -15.64 12.20
CA THR A 103 0.85 -15.86 13.35
C THR A 103 0.48 -14.57 14.07
N PHE A 104 0.50 -13.44 13.39
CA PHE A 104 0.13 -12.17 13.99
C PHE A 104 -1.38 -12.09 14.26
N LYS A 105 -1.74 -11.71 15.50
CA LYS A 105 -3.14 -11.55 15.92
C LYS A 105 -3.75 -10.25 15.47
N LYS A 106 -2.92 -9.22 15.29
CA LYS A 106 -3.33 -7.87 14.93
C LYS A 106 -2.36 -7.30 13.90
N VAL A 107 -2.91 -6.70 12.86
CA VAL A 107 -2.17 -6.01 11.81
C VAL A 107 -2.71 -4.59 11.69
N SER A 108 -1.83 -3.60 11.81
CA SER A 108 -2.11 -2.21 11.46
C SER A 108 -1.56 -1.94 10.06
N LEU A 109 -2.37 -1.34 9.21
CA LEU A 109 -1.92 -0.89 7.89
C LEU A 109 -1.49 0.58 8.00
N VAL A 110 -0.31 0.91 7.47
CA VAL A 110 0.16 2.30 7.37
C VAL A 110 0.59 2.54 5.92
N GLY A 111 -0.02 3.53 5.28
CA GLY A 111 0.29 3.87 3.89
C GLY A 111 0.53 5.35 3.68
N HIS A 112 1.54 5.68 2.87
CA HIS A 112 1.85 7.05 2.47
C HIS A 112 1.63 7.26 0.98
N SER A 113 1.00 8.38 0.59
CA SER A 113 0.78 8.76 -0.81
C SER A 113 0.08 7.65 -1.62
N MET A 114 0.70 7.09 -2.65
CA MET A 114 0.19 5.90 -3.38
C MET A 114 0.02 4.67 -2.49
N GLY A 115 0.88 4.51 -1.48
CA GLY A 115 0.70 3.49 -0.44
C GLY A 115 -0.54 3.76 0.40
N GLY A 116 -0.85 5.04 0.66
CA GLY A 116 -2.08 5.47 1.31
C GLY A 116 -3.33 5.10 0.53
N PHE A 117 -3.33 5.35 -0.79
CA PHE A 117 -4.39 4.87 -1.70
C PHE A 117 -4.54 3.35 -1.64
N ALA A 118 -3.43 2.60 -1.72
CA ALA A 118 -3.45 1.15 -1.70
C ALA A 118 -4.00 0.59 -0.37
N VAL A 119 -3.55 1.15 0.76
CA VAL A 119 -4.06 0.80 2.09
C VAL A 119 -5.55 1.11 2.20
N ALA A 120 -5.96 2.35 1.90
CA ALA A 120 -7.36 2.77 1.99
C ALA A 120 -8.28 1.87 1.15
N THR A 121 -7.91 1.63 -0.10
CA THR A 121 -8.70 0.83 -1.04
C THR A 121 -8.71 -0.66 -0.67
N SER A 122 -7.66 -1.17 -0.02
CA SER A 122 -7.61 -2.56 0.44
C SER A 122 -8.63 -2.87 1.55
N LEU A 123 -9.10 -1.86 2.30
CA LEU A 123 -9.98 -2.02 3.45
C LEU A 123 -11.36 -2.61 3.12
N GLN A 124 -11.82 -2.54 1.87
CA GLN A 124 -13.07 -3.18 1.47
C GLN A 124 -12.99 -4.71 1.38
N PHE A 125 -11.77 -5.25 1.28
CA PHE A 125 -11.58 -6.69 1.24
C PHE A 125 -11.63 -7.24 2.66
N LYS A 126 -12.57 -8.14 2.89
CA LYS A 126 -12.77 -8.72 4.22
C LYS A 126 -11.57 -9.56 4.63
N THR A 127 -10.89 -9.13 5.68
CA THR A 127 -9.86 -9.88 6.37
C THR A 127 -10.01 -9.66 7.87
N ASN A 128 -9.83 -10.72 8.66
CA ASN A 128 -10.01 -10.66 10.11
C ASN A 128 -8.78 -10.12 10.83
N ILE A 129 -7.62 -10.14 10.20
CA ILE A 129 -6.35 -9.77 10.83
C ILE A 129 -6.12 -8.27 10.92
N ILE A 130 -6.72 -7.45 10.03
CA ILE A 130 -6.56 -6.00 10.07
C ILE A 130 -7.35 -5.42 11.22
N ASP A 131 -6.68 -4.71 12.13
CA ASP A 131 -7.23 -4.13 13.35
C ASP A 131 -7.50 -2.62 13.21
N ASN A 132 -6.65 -1.91 12.50
CA ASN A 132 -6.78 -0.49 12.22
C ASN A 132 -5.93 -0.08 11.00
N SER A 133 -6.07 1.17 10.57
CA SER A 133 -5.36 1.71 9.43
C SER A 133 -4.97 3.17 9.64
N VAL A 134 -3.81 3.57 9.13
CA VAL A 134 -3.33 4.96 9.05
C VAL A 134 -3.05 5.29 7.59
N ILE A 135 -3.67 6.35 7.09
CA ILE A 135 -3.55 6.82 5.71
C ILE A 135 -2.94 8.22 5.76
N ILE A 136 -1.77 8.38 5.16
CA ILE A 136 -1.02 9.63 5.15
C ILE A 136 -0.95 10.13 3.71
N SER A 137 -1.45 11.35 3.45
CA SER A 137 -1.47 11.98 2.12
C SER A 137 -2.01 11.03 1.02
N GLY A 138 -3.09 10.31 1.34
CA GLY A 138 -3.75 9.41 0.40
C GLY A 138 -4.74 10.17 -0.50
N PHE A 139 -5.15 9.55 -1.60
CA PHE A 139 -6.15 10.10 -2.53
C PHE A 139 -7.25 9.08 -2.83
N ASP A 140 -8.35 9.52 -3.45
CA ASP A 140 -9.49 8.64 -3.72
C ASP A 140 -9.27 7.81 -4.99
N TYR A 141 -9.21 8.47 -6.15
CA TYR A 141 -9.01 7.79 -7.45
C TYR A 141 -7.71 8.22 -8.11
N PRO A 142 -6.91 7.27 -8.66
CA PRO A 142 -5.71 7.59 -9.42
C PRO A 142 -5.92 8.58 -10.56
N SER A 143 -7.03 8.45 -11.28
CA SER A 143 -7.37 9.33 -12.41
C SER A 143 -7.63 10.77 -11.97
N GLU A 144 -8.28 10.96 -10.82
CA GLU A 144 -8.50 12.29 -10.23
C GLU A 144 -7.21 12.90 -9.71
N PHE A 145 -6.38 12.08 -9.06
CA PHE A 145 -5.06 12.49 -8.61
C PHE A 145 -4.22 13.05 -9.77
N VAL A 146 -4.12 12.32 -10.89
CA VAL A 146 -3.39 12.81 -12.08
C VAL A 146 -4.04 14.06 -12.65
N ARG A 147 -5.37 14.11 -12.75
CA ARG A 147 -6.09 15.30 -13.25
C ARG A 147 -5.79 16.54 -12.41
N LYS A 148 -5.77 16.43 -11.09
CA LYS A 148 -5.44 17.52 -10.17
C LYS A 148 -3.97 17.92 -10.25
N SER A 149 -3.06 16.97 -10.45
CA SER A 149 -1.62 17.24 -10.55
C SER A 149 -1.24 18.05 -11.80
N VAL A 150 -2.09 18.04 -12.84
CA VAL A 150 -1.87 18.77 -14.09
C VAL A 150 -2.56 20.14 -14.03
N THR A 151 -2.16 20.97 -13.06
CA THR A 151 -2.85 22.25 -12.69
C THR A 151 -2.81 23.34 -13.76
N ASN A 152 -1.93 23.27 -14.74
CA ASN A 152 -1.73 24.31 -15.75
C ASN A 152 -2.46 24.03 -17.08
N ILE A 153 -3.23 22.96 -17.16
CA ILE A 153 -3.96 22.59 -18.37
C ILE A 153 -5.46 22.84 -18.17
N SER A 154 -6.10 23.49 -19.15
CA SER A 154 -7.54 23.72 -19.12
C SER A 154 -8.32 22.41 -18.93
N PHE A 155 -9.41 22.45 -18.15
CA PHE A 155 -10.28 21.33 -17.85
C PHE A 155 -10.68 20.50 -19.09
N ILE A 156 -10.88 21.17 -20.24
CA ILE A 156 -11.25 20.50 -21.50
C ILE A 156 -10.18 19.50 -21.95
N PHE A 157 -8.92 19.71 -21.60
CA PHE A 157 -7.82 18.82 -21.98
C PHE A 157 -7.48 17.77 -20.91
N THR A 158 -8.00 17.91 -19.70
CA THR A 158 -7.68 16.98 -18.60
C THR A 158 -8.60 15.76 -18.55
N TRP A 159 -9.88 15.88 -18.98
CA TRP A 159 -10.79 14.75 -18.97
C TRP A 159 -10.42 13.60 -19.94
N PRO A 160 -9.85 13.84 -21.14
CA PRO A 160 -9.35 12.74 -21.97
C PRO A 160 -8.20 11.98 -21.31
N ILE A 161 -7.34 12.68 -20.53
CA ILE A 161 -6.27 12.07 -19.75
C ILE A 161 -6.86 11.15 -18.68
N GLU A 162 -7.86 11.62 -17.96
CA GLU A 162 -8.56 10.82 -16.95
C GLU A 162 -9.17 9.54 -17.51
N ILE A 163 -9.88 9.66 -18.66
CA ILE A 163 -10.46 8.50 -19.35
C ILE A 163 -9.35 7.52 -19.80
N SER A 164 -8.27 8.06 -20.36
CA SER A 164 -7.15 7.22 -20.82
C SER A 164 -6.51 6.44 -19.68
N ILE A 165 -6.33 7.08 -18.52
CA ILE A 165 -5.80 6.43 -17.34
C ILE A 165 -6.76 5.33 -16.86
N LYS A 166 -8.06 5.62 -16.74
CA LYS A 166 -9.07 4.62 -16.34
C LYS A 166 -9.07 3.42 -17.28
N LEU A 167 -8.98 3.66 -18.58
CA LEU A 167 -8.94 2.60 -19.59
C LEU A 167 -7.67 1.75 -19.48
N ILE A 168 -6.51 2.38 -19.34
CA ILE A 168 -5.22 1.68 -19.22
C ILE A 168 -5.19 0.84 -17.93
N GLU A 169 -5.62 1.40 -16.81
CA GLU A 169 -5.71 0.70 -15.52
C GLU A 169 -6.70 -0.49 -15.63
N PHE A 170 -7.87 -0.28 -16.24
CA PHE A 170 -8.85 -1.34 -16.45
C PHE A 170 -8.32 -2.48 -17.33
N LEU A 171 -7.65 -2.18 -18.44
CA LEU A 171 -7.05 -3.20 -19.31
C LEU A 171 -5.98 -4.03 -18.60
N LYS A 172 -5.32 -3.47 -17.58
CA LYS A 172 -4.26 -4.17 -16.82
C LYS A 172 -4.77 -4.88 -15.58
N PHE A 173 -5.73 -4.31 -14.87
CA PHE A 173 -6.11 -4.74 -13.52
C PHE A 173 -7.60 -5.08 -13.39
N GLY A 174 -8.37 -4.95 -14.48
CA GLY A 174 -9.80 -5.24 -14.47
C GLY A 174 -10.55 -4.42 -13.43
N ASN A 175 -11.47 -5.05 -12.73
CA ASN A 175 -12.37 -4.40 -11.77
C ASN A 175 -11.64 -3.74 -10.58
N LEU A 176 -10.43 -4.15 -10.24
CA LEU A 176 -9.64 -3.52 -9.18
C LEU A 176 -9.38 -2.03 -9.45
N SER A 177 -9.30 -1.63 -10.74
CA SER A 177 -9.04 -0.24 -11.13
C SER A 177 -10.21 0.73 -10.89
N PHE A 178 -11.41 0.22 -10.62
CA PHE A 178 -12.60 1.03 -10.33
C PHE A 178 -12.81 1.30 -8.84
N LEU A 179 -11.95 0.75 -7.99
CA LEU A 179 -12.09 0.89 -6.56
C LEU A 179 -11.52 2.23 -6.08
N GLY A 180 -12.29 2.92 -5.24
CA GLY A 180 -11.91 4.18 -4.62
C GLY A 180 -11.64 4.04 -3.13
N SER A 181 -10.81 4.91 -2.60
CA SER A 181 -10.43 4.93 -1.18
C SER A 181 -11.61 5.27 -0.28
N VAL A 182 -12.38 6.30 -0.63
CA VAL A 182 -13.51 6.78 0.19
C VAL A 182 -14.57 5.71 0.36
N SER A 183 -14.97 5.06 -0.74
CA SER A 183 -15.96 3.97 -0.69
C SER A 183 -15.47 2.79 0.14
N SER A 184 -14.18 2.47 0.04
CA SER A 184 -13.56 1.34 0.74
C SER A 184 -13.44 1.59 2.24
N ILE A 185 -13.06 2.81 2.65
CA ILE A 185 -13.01 3.23 4.05
C ILE A 185 -14.40 3.16 4.69
N ASN A 186 -15.45 3.59 3.98
CA ASN A 186 -16.82 3.60 4.49
C ASN A 186 -17.39 2.20 4.78
N ILE A 187 -16.86 1.18 4.15
CA ILE A 187 -17.25 -0.23 4.38
C ILE A 187 -16.49 -0.83 5.57
N PHE A 188 -15.30 -0.30 5.87
CA PHE A 188 -14.45 -0.78 6.94
C PHE A 188 -14.99 -0.30 8.30
N ASN A 189 -15.27 -1.23 9.22
CA ASN A 189 -15.93 -0.98 10.50
C ASN A 189 -14.96 -0.88 11.70
N LYS A 190 -13.67 -0.70 11.43
CA LYS A 190 -12.63 -0.54 12.45
C LYS A 190 -11.95 0.83 12.32
N PRO A 191 -11.12 1.26 13.30
CA PRO A 191 -10.55 2.61 13.31
C PRO A 191 -9.68 2.89 12.09
N VAL A 192 -9.86 4.06 11.47
CA VAL A 192 -9.03 4.61 10.41
C VAL A 192 -8.59 6.02 10.80
N LEU A 193 -7.28 6.27 10.82
CA LEU A 193 -6.71 7.59 10.98
C LEU A 193 -6.28 8.13 9.61
N ILE A 194 -6.80 9.29 9.23
CA ILE A 194 -6.39 9.98 8.01
C ILE A 194 -5.58 11.22 8.40
N ILE A 195 -4.38 11.33 7.86
CA ILE A 195 -3.47 12.45 8.05
C ILE A 195 -3.26 13.11 6.70
N GLN A 196 -3.71 14.37 6.59
CA GLN A 196 -3.63 15.16 5.38
C GLN A 196 -3.16 16.57 5.71
N SER A 197 -2.21 17.10 4.94
CA SER A 197 -1.84 18.51 5.06
C SER A 197 -2.92 19.39 4.44
N SER A 198 -3.29 20.48 5.13
CA SER A 198 -4.19 21.51 4.57
C SER A 198 -3.61 22.25 3.36
N ASP A 199 -2.27 22.25 3.24
CA ASP A 199 -1.54 22.92 2.17
C ASP A 199 -1.08 21.96 1.06
N ASP A 200 -1.53 20.68 1.12
CA ASP A 200 -1.23 19.69 0.09
C ASP A 200 -1.96 20.07 -1.21
N LYS A 201 -1.20 20.48 -2.20
CA LYS A 201 -1.72 20.89 -3.51
C LYS A 201 -1.82 19.74 -4.52
N ILE A 202 -1.36 18.57 -4.13
CA ILE A 202 -1.23 17.41 -5.02
C ILE A 202 -2.34 16.41 -4.76
N VAL A 203 -2.78 16.29 -3.51
CA VAL A 203 -3.79 15.31 -3.05
C VAL A 203 -5.07 15.99 -2.60
#